data_26de546b8da2bca3b43ce3593c84a80f
#
_entry.id   26de546b8da2bca3b43ce3593c84a80f
#
_cell.length_a   1.000
_cell.length_b   1.000
_cell.length_c   1.000
_cell.angle_alpha   90.00
_cell.angle_beta   90.00
_cell.angle_gamma   90.00
#
_symmetry.space_group_name_H-M   'P 1'
#
loop_
_entity.id
_entity.type
_entity.pdbx_description
1 polymer ?
#
loop_
_entity_poly.entity_id
_entity_poly.type
_entity_poly.pdbx_seq_one_letter_code
_entity_poly.pdbx_strand_id
1 'polypeptide(L)'
;LVKESKRIYPYEKLLCHSLGYVGIDNQGLSGLELQYDKYLTGSAGSIQYYSDAKGQKLKKVENYIEPTNGIDVELTVSYEMQSTIERELDNAMTKYKADGAWAIAMNPKNGEILGIASRPGFDPNHYQNYSLEEINRNLAIWASYEPGSTFKIVTLATSLEENTVDLEKDTFYDGGS
;
A
#
# COMPACT_ATOMS: atom_id res chain seq x y z
N LEU A 1 16.18 -29.78 -8.29
CA LEU A 1 15.32 -28.60 -8.34
C LEU A 1 14.70 -28.41 -6.96
N VAL A 2 14.99 -27.31 -6.31
CA VAL A 2 14.33 -26.88 -5.09
C VAL A 2 13.12 -26.05 -5.51
N LYS A 3 11.95 -26.30 -4.90
CA LYS A 3 10.77 -25.46 -5.11
C LYS A 3 10.93 -24.20 -4.25
N GLU A 4 10.85 -23.06 -4.88
CA GLU A 4 10.84 -21.75 -4.21
C GLU A 4 9.49 -21.06 -4.46
N SER A 5 8.99 -20.35 -3.46
CA SER A 5 7.83 -19.48 -3.62
C SER A 5 8.27 -18.16 -4.23
N LYS A 6 7.39 -17.55 -5.04
CA LYS A 6 7.63 -16.22 -5.61
C LYS A 6 6.38 -15.38 -5.43
N ARG A 7 6.54 -14.16 -4.92
CA ARG A 7 5.47 -13.17 -4.88
C ARG A 7 5.21 -12.63 -6.28
N ILE A 8 3.95 -12.54 -6.67
CA ILE A 8 3.50 -12.01 -7.96
C ILE A 8 2.46 -10.93 -7.69
N TYR A 9 2.60 -9.80 -8.38
CA TYR A 9 1.65 -8.69 -8.36
C TYR A 9 0.91 -8.69 -9.70
N PRO A 10 -0.28 -9.31 -9.78
CA PRO A 10 -0.97 -9.55 -11.06
C PRO A 10 -1.48 -8.28 -11.74
N TYR A 11 -1.65 -7.22 -10.96
CA TYR A 11 -2.09 -5.90 -11.47
C TYR A 11 -0.94 -4.90 -11.63
N GLU A 12 0.31 -5.41 -11.65
CA GLU A 12 1.52 -4.62 -11.89
C GLU A 12 1.62 -3.40 -10.97
N LYS A 13 1.41 -2.19 -11.52
CA LYS A 13 1.57 -0.92 -10.79
C LYS A 13 0.43 -0.58 -9.82
N LEU A 14 -0.68 -1.30 -9.91
CA LEU A 14 -1.87 -0.99 -9.11
C LEU A 14 -1.56 -1.05 -7.61
N LEU A 15 -1.85 0.04 -6.89
CA LEU A 15 -1.64 0.17 -5.44
C LEU A 15 -0.18 -0.02 -4.98
N CYS A 16 0.80 0.16 -5.88
CA CYS A 16 2.20 -0.24 -5.67
C CYS A 16 2.84 0.33 -4.39
N HIS A 17 2.67 1.63 -4.09
CA HIS A 17 3.27 2.24 -2.91
C HIS A 17 2.64 1.77 -1.60
N SER A 18 1.37 1.40 -1.61
CA SER A 18 0.68 0.91 -0.41
C SER A 18 0.92 -0.57 -0.20
N LEU A 19 0.85 -1.40 -1.25
CA LEU A 19 1.22 -2.81 -1.16
C LEU A 19 2.69 -2.95 -0.80
N GLY A 20 3.56 -2.17 -1.42
CA GLY A 20 4.99 -2.35 -1.32
C GLY A 20 5.50 -3.50 -2.19
N TYR A 21 6.61 -4.09 -1.80
CA TYR A 21 7.25 -5.18 -2.52
C TYR A 21 8.04 -6.09 -1.58
N VAL A 22 8.37 -7.28 -2.08
CA VAL A 22 9.19 -8.26 -1.36
C VAL A 22 10.57 -8.39 -2.01
N GLY A 23 11.54 -8.77 -1.21
CA GLY A 23 12.90 -9.07 -1.67
C GLY A 23 13.03 -10.46 -2.29
N ILE A 24 14.27 -10.82 -2.65
CA ILE A 24 14.60 -12.09 -3.28
C ILE A 24 14.24 -13.29 -2.39
N ASP A 25 14.39 -13.14 -1.07
CA ASP A 25 14.06 -14.17 -0.08
C ASP A 25 12.61 -14.11 0.38
N ASN A 26 11.73 -13.45 -0.39
CA ASN A 26 10.32 -13.21 -0.11
C ASN A 26 10.02 -12.42 1.17
N GLN A 27 11.02 -11.75 1.77
CA GLN A 27 10.79 -10.84 2.90
C GLN A 27 10.14 -9.54 2.41
N GLY A 28 9.18 -9.03 3.16
CA GLY A 28 8.58 -7.72 2.90
C GLY A 28 9.59 -6.59 3.09
N LEU A 29 9.73 -5.70 2.11
CA LEU A 29 10.69 -4.60 2.14
C LEU A 29 10.03 -3.22 2.26
N SER A 30 8.77 -3.10 1.89
CA SER A 30 8.03 -1.84 1.91
C SER A 30 6.53 -2.08 2.06
N GLY A 31 5.78 -1.05 2.43
CA GLY A 31 4.32 -1.03 2.44
C GLY A 31 3.69 -2.10 3.33
N LEU A 32 2.55 -2.63 2.89
CA LEU A 32 1.80 -3.68 3.59
C LEU A 32 2.56 -5.01 3.60
N GLU A 33 3.36 -5.30 2.57
CA GLU A 33 4.22 -6.48 2.55
C GLU A 33 5.19 -6.48 3.73
N LEU A 34 5.82 -5.34 4.05
CA LEU A 34 6.68 -5.20 5.23
C LEU A 34 5.88 -5.22 6.53
N GLN A 35 4.79 -4.49 6.59
CA GLN A 35 3.96 -4.37 7.80
C GLN A 35 3.38 -5.69 8.26
N TYR A 36 2.99 -6.53 7.31
CA TYR A 36 2.36 -7.84 7.56
C TYR A 36 3.27 -9.03 7.27
N ASP A 37 4.56 -8.81 7.02
CA ASP A 37 5.53 -9.85 6.66
C ASP A 37 5.47 -11.07 7.59
N LYS A 38 5.47 -10.84 8.90
CA LYS A 38 5.37 -11.88 9.92
C LYS A 38 4.12 -12.78 9.77
N TYR A 39 3.04 -12.24 9.26
CA TYR A 39 1.77 -12.95 9.08
C TYR A 39 1.68 -13.61 7.71
N LEU A 40 2.22 -12.97 6.69
CA LEU A 40 2.18 -13.43 5.30
C LEU A 40 3.16 -14.58 5.03
N THR A 41 4.31 -14.59 5.71
CA THR A 41 5.40 -15.55 5.44
C THR A 41 5.10 -16.96 5.95
N GLY A 42 4.29 -17.11 7.01
CA GLY A 42 4.09 -18.40 7.65
C GLY A 42 5.34 -18.91 8.38
N SER A 43 5.44 -20.22 8.59
CA SER A 43 6.62 -20.83 9.20
C SER A 43 7.14 -22.03 8.39
N ALA A 44 8.46 -22.08 8.22
CA ALA A 44 9.11 -23.19 7.53
C ALA A 44 9.01 -24.47 8.36
N GLY A 45 8.68 -25.57 7.68
CA GLY A 45 8.79 -26.90 8.28
C GLY A 45 10.25 -27.37 8.37
N SER A 46 10.50 -28.36 9.18
CA SER A 46 11.83 -28.98 9.28
C SER A 46 11.74 -30.49 9.31
N ILE A 47 12.74 -31.13 8.71
CA ILE A 47 12.88 -32.60 8.72
C ILE A 47 14.26 -32.94 9.22
N GLN A 48 14.32 -33.69 10.30
CA GLN A 48 15.57 -34.26 10.83
C GLN A 48 15.70 -35.70 10.41
N TYR A 49 16.86 -36.07 9.85
CA TYR A 49 17.18 -37.45 9.45
C TYR A 49 18.37 -37.97 10.23
N TYR A 50 18.36 -39.25 10.53
CA TYR A 50 19.59 -39.91 10.90
C TYR A 50 20.49 -40.04 9.68
N SER A 51 21.78 -39.87 9.85
CA SER A 51 22.78 -40.15 8.84
C SER A 51 23.74 -41.21 9.29
N ASP A 52 24.26 -42.00 8.35
CA ASP A 52 25.36 -42.92 8.64
C ASP A 52 26.71 -42.18 8.79
N ALA A 53 27.76 -42.93 9.12
CA ALA A 53 29.12 -42.39 9.27
C ALA A 53 29.68 -41.76 8.00
N LYS A 54 29.05 -41.99 6.82
CA LYS A 54 29.42 -41.43 5.51
C LYS A 54 28.54 -40.28 5.11
N GLY A 55 27.62 -39.80 6.00
CA GLY A 55 26.71 -38.69 5.73
C GLY A 55 25.50 -39.09 4.84
N GLN A 56 25.24 -40.35 4.57
CA GLN A 56 24.09 -40.79 3.80
C GLN A 56 22.84 -40.81 4.69
N LYS A 57 21.76 -40.17 4.18
CA LYS A 57 20.48 -40.11 4.90
C LYS A 57 19.89 -41.52 5.09
N LEU A 58 19.62 -41.92 6.32
CA LEU A 58 18.88 -43.13 6.63
C LEU A 58 17.39 -42.88 6.38
N LYS A 59 16.65 -43.91 6.00
CA LYS A 59 15.20 -43.84 5.70
C LYS A 59 14.33 -43.46 6.91
N LYS A 60 14.87 -43.50 8.13
CA LYS A 60 14.13 -43.16 9.33
C LYS A 60 14.20 -41.68 9.58
N VAL A 61 13.04 -40.99 9.52
CA VAL A 61 12.86 -39.62 9.94
C VAL A 61 12.83 -39.57 11.47
N GLU A 62 13.65 -38.72 12.06
CA GLU A 62 13.70 -38.52 13.50
C GLU A 62 12.61 -37.59 14.00
N ASN A 63 12.48 -36.48 13.31
CA ASN A 63 11.48 -35.48 13.65
C ASN A 63 10.99 -34.79 12.34
N TYR A 64 9.68 -34.54 12.27
CA TYR A 64 9.05 -33.82 11.20
C TYR A 64 8.16 -32.72 11.77
N ILE A 65 8.48 -31.49 11.44
CA ILE A 65 7.64 -30.30 11.73
C ILE A 65 7.04 -29.88 10.41
N GLU A 66 5.70 -29.88 10.33
CA GLU A 66 4.99 -29.47 9.14
C GLU A 66 5.09 -27.95 8.93
N PRO A 67 5.32 -27.46 7.69
CA PRO A 67 5.27 -26.04 7.40
C PRO A 67 3.86 -25.51 7.57
N THR A 68 3.70 -24.30 8.10
CA THR A 68 2.42 -23.61 8.16
C THR A 68 2.41 -22.45 7.17
N ASN A 69 1.34 -22.35 6.37
CA ASN A 69 1.16 -21.23 5.46
C ASN A 69 0.94 -19.92 6.21
N GLY A 70 1.32 -18.81 5.58
CA GLY A 70 0.90 -17.49 6.04
C GLY A 70 -0.61 -17.30 5.91
N ILE A 71 -1.11 -16.24 6.50
CA ILE A 71 -2.52 -15.84 6.41
C ILE A 71 -2.76 -14.90 5.25
N ASP A 72 -3.99 -14.84 4.78
CA ASP A 72 -4.43 -13.86 3.80
C ASP A 72 -4.77 -12.53 4.49
N VAL A 73 -4.50 -11.42 3.81
CA VAL A 73 -4.88 -10.07 4.25
C VAL A 73 -5.85 -9.49 3.24
N GLU A 74 -7.08 -9.24 3.67
CA GLU A 74 -8.10 -8.56 2.86
C GLU A 74 -8.06 -7.06 3.13
N LEU A 75 -8.07 -6.25 2.05
CA LEU A 75 -8.03 -4.79 2.12
C LEU A 75 -9.42 -4.20 1.83
N THR A 76 -9.67 -3.01 2.35
CA THR A 76 -10.89 -2.24 2.05
C THR A 76 -10.87 -1.57 0.68
N VAL A 77 -9.76 -1.67 -0.05
CA VAL A 77 -9.56 -1.05 -1.35
C VAL A 77 -10.46 -1.69 -2.40
N SER A 78 -11.28 -0.86 -3.07
CA SER A 78 -12.07 -1.30 -4.23
C SER A 78 -11.21 -1.25 -5.49
N TYR A 79 -11.20 -2.34 -6.26
CA TYR A 79 -10.48 -2.40 -7.53
C TYR A 79 -10.94 -1.32 -8.51
N GLU A 80 -12.25 -1.08 -8.61
CA GLU A 80 -12.83 -0.09 -9.51
C GLU A 80 -12.42 1.34 -9.11
N MET A 81 -12.46 1.65 -7.80
CA MET A 81 -12.03 2.94 -7.30
C MET A 81 -10.54 3.16 -7.50
N GLN A 82 -9.73 2.17 -7.14
CA GLN A 82 -8.27 2.24 -7.29
C GLN A 82 -7.86 2.42 -8.75
N SER A 83 -8.41 1.62 -9.66
CA SER A 83 -8.13 1.71 -11.09
C SER A 83 -8.55 3.06 -11.68
N THR A 84 -9.68 3.61 -11.22
CA THR A 84 -10.16 4.92 -11.64
C THR A 84 -9.22 6.02 -11.18
N ILE A 85 -8.84 6.03 -9.90
CA ILE A 85 -7.91 7.01 -9.33
C ILE A 85 -6.58 6.97 -10.11
N GLU A 86 -6.02 5.80 -10.32
CA GLU A 86 -4.72 5.68 -10.99
C GLU A 86 -4.77 6.17 -12.44
N ARG A 87 -5.80 5.82 -13.18
CA ARG A 87 -6.01 6.33 -14.53
C ARG A 87 -6.11 7.86 -14.57
N GLU A 88 -6.89 8.45 -13.66
CA GLU A 88 -7.05 9.91 -13.63
C GLU A 88 -5.78 10.63 -13.18
N LEU A 89 -4.99 10.02 -12.29
CA LEU A 89 -3.66 10.55 -11.96
C LEU A 89 -2.70 10.49 -13.15
N ASP A 90 -2.69 9.41 -13.93
CA ASP A 90 -1.88 9.30 -15.16
C ASP A 90 -2.29 10.35 -16.20
N ASN A 91 -3.60 10.57 -16.37
CA ASN A 91 -4.13 11.63 -17.23
C ASN A 91 -3.68 13.01 -16.74
N ALA A 92 -3.74 13.26 -15.42
CA ALA A 92 -3.31 14.53 -14.84
C ALA A 92 -1.81 14.78 -15.03
N MET A 93 -0.97 13.76 -14.75
CA MET A 93 0.48 13.85 -14.98
C MET A 93 0.81 14.22 -16.43
N THR A 94 0.14 13.57 -17.38
CA THR A 94 0.34 13.84 -18.81
C THR A 94 -0.14 15.23 -19.21
N LYS A 95 -1.34 15.61 -18.78
CA LYS A 95 -2.00 16.87 -19.16
C LYS A 95 -1.30 18.09 -18.59
N TYR A 96 -0.90 18.02 -17.33
CA TYR A 96 -0.36 19.15 -16.60
C TYR A 96 1.18 19.13 -16.50
N LYS A 97 1.82 18.05 -16.95
CA LYS A 97 3.27 17.82 -16.81
C LYS A 97 3.73 18.03 -15.35
N ALA A 98 2.95 17.50 -14.42
CA ALA A 98 3.22 17.63 -13.00
C ALA A 98 4.40 16.74 -12.58
N ASP A 99 5.16 17.18 -11.57
CA ASP A 99 6.26 16.39 -10.98
C ASP A 99 5.75 15.25 -10.09
N GLY A 100 4.53 15.37 -9.58
CA GLY A 100 3.86 14.37 -8.78
C GLY A 100 2.36 14.61 -8.68
N ALA A 101 1.62 13.54 -8.44
CA ALA A 101 0.18 13.60 -8.18
C ALA A 101 -0.22 12.46 -7.22
N TRP A 102 -1.20 12.71 -6.39
CA TRP A 102 -1.73 11.69 -5.48
C TRP A 102 -3.20 11.92 -5.19
N ALA A 103 -3.88 10.84 -4.80
CA ALA A 103 -5.27 10.89 -4.39
C ALA A 103 -5.56 9.80 -3.36
N ILE A 104 -6.50 10.10 -2.47
CA ILE A 104 -7.08 9.16 -1.50
C ILE A 104 -8.61 9.24 -1.65
N ALA A 105 -9.25 8.07 -1.80
CA ALA A 105 -10.70 7.95 -1.69
C ALA A 105 -11.05 7.22 -0.40
N MET A 106 -11.90 7.82 0.40
CA MET A 106 -12.30 7.29 1.69
C MET A 106 -13.82 7.29 1.83
N ASN A 107 -14.36 6.26 2.46
CA ASN A 107 -15.75 6.23 2.88
C ASN A 107 -15.92 7.10 4.14
N PRO A 108 -16.63 8.23 4.09
CA PRO A 108 -16.73 9.15 5.23
C PRO A 108 -17.55 8.60 6.40
N LYS A 109 -18.31 7.51 6.19
CA LYS A 109 -19.16 6.93 7.25
C LYS A 109 -18.38 6.04 8.21
N ASN A 110 -17.37 5.35 7.73
CA ASN A 110 -16.62 4.35 8.52
C ASN A 110 -15.10 4.53 8.46
N GLY A 111 -14.58 5.44 7.60
CA GLY A 111 -13.16 5.73 7.47
C GLY A 111 -12.39 4.74 6.60
N GLU A 112 -13.05 3.78 5.95
CA GLU A 112 -12.37 2.82 5.06
C GLU A 112 -11.74 3.52 3.87
N ILE A 113 -10.47 3.20 3.61
CA ILE A 113 -9.77 3.65 2.41
C ILE A 113 -10.18 2.76 1.23
N LEU A 114 -10.90 3.35 0.28
CA LEU A 114 -11.39 2.67 -0.93
C LEU A 114 -10.39 2.71 -2.07
N GLY A 115 -9.44 3.64 -2.02
CA GLY A 115 -8.38 3.77 -2.99
C GLY A 115 -7.34 4.78 -2.53
N ILE A 116 -6.07 4.53 -2.85
CA ILE A 116 -4.94 5.41 -2.55
C ILE A 116 -3.85 5.21 -3.60
N ALA A 117 -3.45 6.28 -4.25
CA ALA A 117 -2.43 6.22 -5.29
C ALA A 117 -1.54 7.45 -5.29
N SER A 118 -0.31 7.26 -5.73
CA SER A 118 0.70 8.31 -5.95
C SER A 118 1.36 8.13 -7.32
N ARG A 119 1.84 9.24 -7.89
CA ARG A 119 2.64 9.26 -9.12
C ARG A 119 3.93 10.04 -8.92
N PRO A 120 5.05 9.58 -9.53
CA PRO A 120 5.19 8.39 -10.36
C PRO A 120 4.96 7.09 -9.59
N GLY A 121 4.44 6.05 -10.27
CA GLY A 121 4.27 4.70 -9.73
C GLY A 121 5.35 3.74 -10.25
N PHE A 122 5.50 2.59 -9.63
CA PHE A 122 6.45 1.55 -10.01
C PHE A 122 5.78 0.17 -10.15
N ASP A 123 6.43 -0.77 -10.84
CA ASP A 123 5.99 -2.17 -10.89
C ASP A 123 6.70 -2.98 -9.79
N PRO A 124 5.99 -3.47 -8.76
CA PRO A 124 6.59 -4.26 -7.69
C PRO A 124 7.23 -5.56 -8.16
N ASN A 125 6.79 -6.13 -9.31
CA ASN A 125 7.44 -7.30 -9.89
C ASN A 125 8.86 -7.01 -10.40
N HIS A 126 9.16 -5.73 -10.68
CA HIS A 126 10.43 -5.27 -11.27
C HIS A 126 10.99 -4.06 -10.50
N TYR A 127 10.82 -4.03 -9.19
CA TYR A 127 11.20 -2.89 -8.35
C TYR A 127 12.67 -2.47 -8.50
N GLN A 128 13.57 -3.38 -8.86
CA GLN A 128 14.99 -3.09 -9.08
C GLN A 128 15.24 -2.11 -10.24
N ASN A 129 14.26 -1.89 -11.13
CA ASN A 129 14.36 -0.96 -12.25
C ASN A 129 14.07 0.50 -11.87
N TYR A 130 13.71 0.74 -10.61
CA TYR A 130 13.29 2.04 -10.09
C TYR A 130 14.25 2.54 -9.01
N SER A 131 14.34 3.84 -8.84
CA SER A 131 15.13 4.43 -7.76
C SER A 131 14.48 4.20 -6.40
N LEU A 132 15.29 4.22 -5.33
CA LEU A 132 14.78 4.11 -3.96
C LEU A 132 13.79 5.23 -3.62
N GLU A 133 13.95 6.41 -4.21
CA GLU A 133 13.03 7.52 -4.02
C GLU A 133 11.66 7.21 -4.64
N GLU A 134 11.60 6.68 -5.85
CA GLU A 134 10.35 6.32 -6.52
C GLU A 134 9.59 5.22 -5.78
N ILE A 135 10.27 4.19 -5.31
CA ILE A 135 9.61 3.02 -4.69
C ILE A 135 9.19 3.24 -3.23
N ASN A 136 9.88 4.13 -2.48
CA ASN A 136 9.60 4.33 -1.05
C ASN A 136 8.80 5.59 -0.74
N ARG A 137 8.48 6.41 -1.74
CA ARG A 137 7.84 7.71 -1.55
C ARG A 137 6.35 7.67 -1.87
N ASN A 138 5.54 7.22 -0.92
CA ASN A 138 4.09 7.35 -1.03
C ASN A 138 3.68 8.81 -0.75
N LEU A 139 3.54 9.60 -1.81
CA LEU A 139 3.23 11.03 -1.71
C LEU A 139 1.90 11.29 -0.98
N ALA A 140 0.93 10.41 -1.10
CA ALA A 140 -0.37 10.54 -0.44
C ALA A 140 -0.28 10.56 1.09
N ILE A 141 0.80 9.98 1.65
CA ILE A 141 1.03 9.92 3.11
C ILE A 141 2.18 10.83 3.51
N TRP A 142 3.20 10.93 2.67
CA TRP A 142 4.47 11.56 3.02
C TRP A 142 4.58 13.03 2.60
N ALA A 143 3.88 13.46 1.54
CA ALA A 143 4.04 14.81 1.00
C ALA A 143 3.44 15.87 1.91
N SER A 144 4.24 16.87 2.24
CA SER A 144 3.77 18.13 2.80
C SER A 144 3.47 19.11 1.67
N TYR A 145 2.33 19.79 1.73
CA TYR A 145 1.95 20.79 0.74
C TYR A 145 1.17 21.94 1.39
N GLU A 146 1.13 23.08 0.72
CA GLU A 146 0.33 24.23 1.14
C GLU A 146 -1.12 24.04 0.65
N PRO A 147 -2.09 23.76 1.53
CA PRO A 147 -3.45 23.38 1.14
C PRO A 147 -4.24 24.54 0.52
N GLY A 148 -3.87 25.77 0.81
CA GLY A 148 -4.59 26.94 0.35
C GLY A 148 -6.08 26.90 0.69
N SER A 149 -6.97 27.28 -0.29
CA SER A 149 -8.43 27.30 -0.07
C SER A 149 -9.04 25.94 0.23
N THR A 150 -8.33 24.81 -0.02
CA THR A 150 -8.86 23.49 0.35
C THR A 150 -8.95 23.32 1.87
N PHE A 151 -8.14 24.06 2.65
CA PHE A 151 -8.21 24.05 4.10
C PHE A 151 -9.50 24.68 4.66
N LYS A 152 -10.23 25.46 3.85
CA LYS A 152 -11.53 26.05 4.26
C LYS A 152 -12.58 25.00 4.62
N ILE A 153 -12.46 23.79 4.09
CA ILE A 153 -13.31 22.64 4.47
C ILE A 153 -13.15 22.34 5.95
N VAL A 154 -11.91 22.31 6.46
CA VAL A 154 -11.61 22.08 7.87
C VAL A 154 -12.18 23.22 8.74
N THR A 155 -11.97 24.48 8.31
CA THR A 155 -12.48 25.66 9.02
C THR A 155 -14.01 25.62 9.12
N LEU A 156 -14.71 25.32 8.00
CA LEU A 156 -16.16 25.25 7.99
C LEU A 156 -16.68 24.09 8.85
N ALA A 157 -16.08 22.90 8.71
CA ALA A 157 -16.47 21.75 9.52
C ALA A 157 -16.34 22.02 11.04
N THR A 158 -15.23 22.64 11.44
CA THR A 158 -15.04 23.05 12.85
C THR A 158 -16.08 24.06 13.28
N SER A 159 -16.39 25.07 12.46
CA SER A 159 -17.39 26.09 12.78
C SER A 159 -18.79 25.51 12.94
N LEU A 160 -19.13 24.49 12.15
CA LEU A 160 -20.41 23.77 12.28
C LEU A 160 -20.45 22.92 13.56
N GLU A 161 -19.39 22.21 13.88
CA GLU A 161 -19.30 21.38 15.09
C GLU A 161 -19.41 22.23 16.37
N GLU A 162 -18.74 23.39 16.38
CA GLU A 162 -18.79 24.34 17.47
C GLU A 162 -20.06 25.20 17.48
N ASN A 163 -21.02 25.00 16.56
CA ASN A 163 -22.26 25.76 16.41
C ASN A 163 -22.05 27.27 16.30
N THR A 164 -20.93 27.70 15.70
CA THR A 164 -20.62 29.13 15.50
C THR A 164 -21.13 29.67 14.16
N VAL A 165 -21.58 28.77 13.25
CA VAL A 165 -22.11 29.09 11.93
C VAL A 165 -23.36 28.27 11.66
N ASP A 166 -24.41 28.93 11.14
CA ASP A 166 -25.62 28.30 10.61
C ASP A 166 -25.65 28.47 9.08
N LEU A 167 -25.55 27.37 8.34
CA LEU A 167 -25.48 27.39 6.88
C LEU A 167 -26.73 27.96 6.19
N GLU A 168 -27.86 27.96 6.87
CA GLU A 168 -29.13 28.44 6.31
C GLU A 168 -29.43 29.92 6.66
N LYS A 169 -28.87 30.43 7.77
CA LYS A 169 -29.22 31.74 8.30
C LYS A 169 -28.09 32.77 8.19
N ASP A 170 -26.85 32.31 8.33
CA ASP A 170 -25.73 33.22 8.37
C ASP A 170 -25.32 33.69 6.98
N THR A 171 -25.10 34.97 6.87
CA THR A 171 -24.64 35.63 5.65
C THR A 171 -23.38 36.43 5.93
N PHE A 172 -22.40 36.34 5.04
CA PHE A 172 -21.16 37.08 5.13
C PHE A 172 -21.06 38.06 3.97
N TYR A 173 -20.69 39.29 4.27
CA TYR A 173 -20.39 40.27 3.24
C TYR A 173 -18.93 40.19 2.86
N ASP A 174 -18.67 39.84 1.59
CA ASP A 174 -17.34 39.89 1.00
C ASP A 174 -17.19 41.22 0.25
N GLY A 175 -16.36 42.12 0.76
CA GLY A 175 -16.12 43.43 0.18
C GLY A 175 -15.24 43.39 -1.07
N GLY A 176 -14.71 42.26 -1.49
CA GLY A 176 -13.92 42.09 -2.71
C GLY A 176 -12.58 42.85 -2.68
N SER A 177 -11.90 42.89 -1.51
CA SER A 177 -10.58 43.54 -1.33
C SER A 177 -9.44 42.54 -1.51
#